data_258ff3f2610b75c52c7e04a04a658650
#
_entry.id   258ff3f2610b75c52c7e04a04a658650
#
_cell.length_a   1.000
_cell.length_b   1.000
_cell.length_c   1.000
_cell.angle_alpha   90.00
_cell.angle_beta   90.00
_cell.angle_gamma   90.00
#
_symmetry.space_group_name_H-M   'P 1'
#
loop_
_entity.id
_entity.type
_entity.pdbx_description
1 polymer ?
#
loop_
_entity_poly.entity_id
_entity_poly.type
_entity_poly.pdbx_seq_one_letter_code
_entity_poly.pdbx_strand_id
1 'polypeptide(L)'
;MGMLLSSCQANITRNEDGSLRVETSMTEAGLQTEIQAALSDPLIQSVTVDLQSGYTLVSGVRKRLNSEQTDTLTFRLDLGVRDGFLAATVSNAEIDGVPVEAERVALWNERIANRLEKAGQRRANSSLQLVTISNDKVTMVWRVETARSRGGSE
;
A
#
# COMPACT_ATOMS: atom_id res chain seq x y z
N MET A 1 -3.30 -10.55 -24.81
CA MET A 1 -3.10 -10.26 -24.32
C MET A 1 -2.91 -9.91 -23.46
N GLY A 2 -2.86 -9.67 -23.02
CA GLY A 2 -2.65 -9.35 -22.16
C GLY A 2 -2.45 -8.78 -21.60
N MET A 3 -2.50 -8.70 -21.10
CA MET A 3 -2.35 -8.17 -20.38
C MET A 3 -1.98 -7.96 -19.51
N LEU A 4 -1.59 -8.16 -19.24
CA LEU A 4 -1.30 -7.96 -18.42
C LEU A 4 -1.25 -7.11 -17.74
N LEU A 5 -1.52 -7.29 -17.32
CA LEU A 5 -1.71 -6.06 -16.63
C LEU A 5 -1.07 -6.10 -15.30
N SER A 6 0.12 -5.67 -15.20
CA SER A 6 0.66 -5.52 -13.88
C SER A 6 0.00 -4.29 -13.25
N SER A 7 -0.46 -4.41 -12.01
CA SER A 7 -1.04 -3.32 -11.25
C SER A 7 0.00 -2.28 -10.87
N CYS A 8 1.29 -2.56 -11.12
CA CYS A 8 2.40 -1.71 -10.73
C CYS A 8 3.38 -1.55 -11.88
N GLN A 9 3.79 -0.31 -12.15
CA GLN A 9 4.79 0.00 -13.18
C GLN A 9 6.06 0.49 -12.51
N ALA A 10 7.20 0.27 -13.14
CA ALA A 10 8.48 0.66 -12.58
C ALA A 10 9.33 1.44 -13.59
N ASN A 11 9.96 2.52 -13.12
CA ASN A 11 10.95 3.29 -13.86
C ASN A 11 12.25 3.26 -13.06
N ILE A 12 13.34 2.95 -13.74
CA ILE A 12 14.63 2.79 -13.08
C ILE A 12 15.63 3.78 -13.67
N THR A 13 16.28 4.58 -12.82
CA THR A 13 17.33 5.48 -13.22
C THR A 13 18.53 5.25 -12.31
N ARG A 14 19.74 5.60 -12.81
CA ARG A 14 20.96 5.45 -12.04
C ARG A 14 21.34 6.78 -11.41
N ASN A 15 21.63 6.74 -10.10
CA ASN A 15 22.12 7.92 -9.40
C ASN A 15 23.64 8.09 -9.65
N GLU A 16 24.16 9.27 -9.32
CA GLU A 16 25.58 9.57 -9.53
C GLU A 16 26.49 8.65 -8.74
N ASP A 17 26.06 8.21 -7.57
CA ASP A 17 26.85 7.34 -6.69
C ASP A 17 26.79 5.86 -7.08
N GLY A 18 26.09 5.52 -8.15
CA GLY A 18 25.96 4.15 -8.62
C GLY A 18 24.75 3.40 -8.08
N SER A 19 24.06 3.95 -7.09
CA SER A 19 22.80 3.36 -6.64
C SER A 19 21.72 3.59 -7.70
N LEU A 20 20.60 2.88 -7.56
CA LEU A 20 19.50 3.03 -8.48
C LEU A 20 18.34 3.75 -7.80
N ARG A 21 17.66 4.58 -8.56
CA ARG A 21 16.40 5.16 -8.16
C ARG A 21 15.31 4.38 -8.89
N VAL A 22 14.46 3.70 -8.13
CA VAL A 22 13.39 2.90 -8.71
C VAL A 22 12.08 3.55 -8.31
N GLU A 23 11.32 3.98 -9.30
CA GLU A 23 10.00 4.55 -9.05
C GLU A 23 8.97 3.54 -9.50
N THR A 24 8.12 3.11 -8.57
CA THR A 24 7.03 2.20 -8.88
C THR A 24 5.71 2.90 -8.61
N SER A 25 4.70 2.59 -9.41
CA SER A 25 3.39 3.19 -9.25
C SER A 25 2.31 2.12 -9.35
N MET A 26 1.21 2.37 -8.66
CA MET A 26 0.11 1.43 -8.52
C MET A 26 -1.19 2.19 -8.79
N THR A 27 -2.03 1.61 -9.63
CA THR A 27 -3.33 2.19 -9.93
C THR A 27 -4.29 2.02 -8.76
N GLU A 28 -5.41 2.74 -8.83
CA GLU A 28 -6.48 2.60 -7.84
C GLU A 28 -6.95 1.16 -7.74
N ALA A 29 -7.15 0.49 -8.88
CA ALA A 29 -7.59 -0.90 -8.90
C ALA A 29 -6.54 -1.82 -8.29
N GLY A 30 -5.25 -1.56 -8.53
CA GLY A 30 -4.17 -2.34 -7.94
C GLY A 30 -4.14 -2.18 -6.43
N LEU A 31 -4.27 -0.95 -5.95
CA LEU A 31 -4.32 -0.69 -4.52
C LEU A 31 -5.50 -1.40 -3.87
N GLN A 32 -6.65 -1.37 -4.52
CA GLN A 32 -7.86 -2.02 -4.02
C GLN A 32 -7.63 -3.52 -3.82
N THR A 33 -7.00 -4.18 -4.78
CA THR A 33 -6.68 -5.60 -4.70
C THR A 33 -5.75 -5.88 -3.51
N GLU A 34 -4.72 -5.05 -3.34
CA GLU A 34 -3.76 -5.26 -2.27
C GLU A 34 -4.36 -5.02 -0.89
N ILE A 35 -5.20 -4.00 -0.76
CA ILE A 35 -5.84 -3.72 0.53
C ILE A 35 -6.80 -4.86 0.91
N GLN A 36 -7.60 -5.33 -0.04
CA GLN A 36 -8.52 -6.43 0.24
C GLN A 36 -7.76 -7.67 0.72
N ALA A 37 -6.64 -7.99 0.07
CA ALA A 37 -5.80 -9.11 0.49
C ALA A 37 -5.18 -8.88 1.87
N ALA A 38 -4.77 -7.64 2.15
CA ALA A 38 -4.14 -7.32 3.43
C ALA A 38 -5.08 -7.45 4.61
N LEU A 39 -6.35 -7.10 4.42
CA LEU A 39 -7.33 -7.19 5.50
C LEU A 39 -7.59 -8.64 5.91
N SER A 40 -7.42 -9.58 5.00
CA SER A 40 -7.47 -11.04 5.27
C SER A 40 -8.72 -11.49 6.02
N ASP A 41 -9.85 -10.85 5.78
CA ASP A 41 -11.10 -11.19 6.45
C ASP A 41 -12.03 -11.85 5.42
N PRO A 42 -12.33 -13.15 5.57
CA PRO A 42 -13.18 -13.83 4.59
C PRO A 42 -14.62 -13.31 4.55
N LEU A 43 -15.03 -12.56 5.57
CA LEU A 43 -16.35 -11.94 5.58
C LEU A 43 -16.43 -10.67 4.76
N ILE A 44 -15.28 -10.09 4.40
CA ILE A 44 -15.24 -8.92 3.54
C ILE A 44 -15.47 -9.37 2.10
N GLN A 45 -16.59 -8.94 1.52
CA GLN A 45 -17.01 -9.36 0.19
C GLN A 45 -16.43 -8.48 -0.89
N SER A 46 -16.26 -7.18 -0.60
CA SER A 46 -15.71 -6.25 -1.57
C SER A 46 -15.07 -5.08 -0.85
N VAL A 47 -14.08 -4.49 -1.51
CA VAL A 47 -13.40 -3.28 -1.05
C VAL A 47 -13.37 -2.32 -2.22
N THR A 48 -13.67 -1.06 -1.95
CA THR A 48 -13.57 0.02 -2.93
C THR A 48 -12.60 1.06 -2.39
N VAL A 49 -11.69 1.49 -3.22
CA VAL A 49 -10.68 2.48 -2.89
C VAL A 49 -10.94 3.75 -3.68
N ASP A 50 -10.91 4.89 -3.01
CA ASP A 50 -11.10 6.20 -3.63
C ASP A 50 -9.86 7.04 -3.33
N LEU A 51 -9.00 7.19 -4.34
CA LEU A 51 -7.76 7.95 -4.20
C LEU A 51 -8.07 9.45 -4.15
N GLN A 52 -7.47 10.11 -3.17
CA GLN A 52 -7.54 11.55 -3.01
C GLN A 52 -6.13 12.12 -3.07
N SER A 53 -6.01 13.43 -3.08
CA SER A 53 -4.69 14.06 -3.05
C SER A 53 -4.10 13.92 -1.65
N GLY A 54 -3.13 13.04 -1.49
CA GLY A 54 -2.40 12.86 -0.23
C GLY A 54 -2.91 11.74 0.67
N TYR A 55 -4.08 11.14 0.36
CA TYR A 55 -4.62 10.05 1.17
C TYR A 55 -5.61 9.25 0.35
N THR A 56 -6.12 8.18 0.93
CA THR A 56 -7.17 7.41 0.26
C THR A 56 -8.29 7.06 1.24
N LEU A 57 -9.50 7.00 0.72
CA LEU A 57 -10.66 6.55 1.46
C LEU A 57 -10.99 5.13 1.02
N VAL A 58 -11.25 4.28 1.98
CA VAL A 58 -11.54 2.87 1.72
C VAL A 58 -12.91 2.55 2.27
N SER A 59 -13.73 1.87 1.47
CA SER A 59 -15.01 1.37 1.91
C SER A 59 -15.11 -0.09 1.50
N GLY A 60 -15.89 -0.85 2.27
CA GLY A 60 -16.07 -2.25 1.99
C GLY A 60 -17.39 -2.76 2.50
N VAL A 61 -17.76 -3.93 2.01
CA VAL A 61 -18.97 -4.64 2.45
C VAL A 61 -18.51 -5.89 3.17
N ARG A 62 -18.92 -6.03 4.41
CA ARG A 62 -18.57 -7.16 5.27
C ARG A 62 -19.85 -7.90 5.65
N LYS A 63 -19.88 -9.20 5.39
CA LYS A 63 -21.02 -10.04 5.75
C LYS A 63 -20.96 -10.35 7.23
N ARG A 64 -22.11 -10.33 7.90
CA ARG A 64 -22.17 -10.75 9.29
C ARG A 64 -22.10 -12.26 9.37
N LEU A 65 -21.44 -12.75 10.41
CA LEU A 65 -21.27 -14.17 10.62
C LEU A 65 -22.66 -14.83 10.81
N ASN A 66 -22.90 -15.89 10.05
CA ASN A 66 -24.15 -16.67 10.11
C ASN A 66 -25.40 -15.85 9.77
N SER A 67 -25.26 -14.89 8.87
CA SER A 67 -26.36 -14.01 8.49
C SER A 67 -26.21 -13.59 7.03
N GLU A 68 -27.31 -13.21 6.41
CA GLU A 68 -27.28 -12.60 5.07
C GLU A 68 -27.11 -11.09 5.15
N GLN A 69 -27.12 -10.53 6.37
CA GLN A 69 -26.96 -9.10 6.54
C GLN A 69 -25.51 -8.70 6.37
N THR A 70 -25.31 -7.47 5.90
CA THR A 70 -23.97 -6.93 5.68
C THR A 70 -23.78 -5.64 6.46
N ASP A 71 -22.53 -5.34 6.77
CA ASP A 71 -22.12 -4.09 7.39
C ASP A 71 -21.21 -3.35 6.44
N THR A 72 -21.16 -2.03 6.57
CA THR A 72 -20.27 -1.20 5.78
C THR A 72 -19.02 -0.91 6.60
N LEU A 73 -17.86 -1.24 6.01
CA LEU A 73 -16.56 -0.91 6.57
C LEU A 73 -16.05 0.36 5.89
N THR A 74 -15.56 1.32 6.67
CA THR A 74 -14.95 2.52 6.12
C THR A 74 -13.71 2.87 6.92
N PHE A 75 -12.69 3.41 6.24
CA PHE A 75 -11.54 4.00 6.92
C PHE A 75 -10.78 4.91 5.97
N ARG A 76 -9.93 5.74 6.55
CA ARG A 76 -8.98 6.56 5.82
C ARG A 76 -7.60 5.90 5.91
N LEU A 77 -6.87 5.90 4.81
CA LEU A 77 -5.51 5.36 4.76
C LEU A 77 -4.54 6.47 4.37
N ASP A 78 -3.52 6.66 5.20
CA ASP A 78 -2.39 7.53 4.90
C ASP A 78 -1.16 6.68 4.77
N LEU A 79 -0.28 7.07 3.86
CA LEU A 79 0.98 6.36 3.61
C LEU A 79 2.14 7.33 3.83
N GLY A 80 3.20 6.84 4.43
CA GLY A 80 4.40 7.63 4.68
C GLY A 80 5.64 6.76 4.70
N VAL A 81 6.77 7.38 4.99
CA VAL A 81 8.06 6.70 5.06
C VAL A 81 8.56 6.76 6.51
N ARG A 82 9.02 5.63 7.02
CA ARG A 82 9.65 5.56 8.34
C ARG A 82 10.86 4.65 8.24
N ASP A 83 12.06 5.23 8.41
CA ASP A 83 13.31 4.48 8.44
C ASP A 83 13.51 3.59 7.19
N GLY A 84 13.15 4.11 6.02
CA GLY A 84 13.30 3.38 4.77
C GLY A 84 12.21 2.36 4.51
N PHE A 85 11.18 2.32 5.34
CA PHE A 85 10.06 1.39 5.19
C PHE A 85 8.77 2.18 4.96
N LEU A 86 7.82 1.51 4.33
CA LEU A 86 6.49 2.08 4.15
C LEU A 86 5.73 2.00 5.48
N ALA A 87 5.17 3.13 5.87
CA ALA A 87 4.29 3.20 7.03
C ALA A 87 2.87 3.43 6.53
N ALA A 88 1.94 2.56 6.93
CA ALA A 88 0.53 2.71 6.62
C ALA A 88 -0.20 3.07 7.90
N THR A 89 -1.08 4.06 7.83
CA THR A 89 -1.86 4.49 8.98
C THR A 89 -3.34 4.50 8.61
N VAL A 90 -4.08 3.59 9.21
CA VAL A 90 -5.53 3.53 9.10
C VAL A 90 -6.12 4.40 10.21
N SER A 91 -7.03 5.27 9.85
CA SER A 91 -7.72 6.12 10.82
C SER A 91 -9.20 6.14 10.52
N ASN A 92 -9.98 6.51 11.53
CA ASN A 92 -11.44 6.58 11.43
C ASN A 92 -12.06 5.27 10.94
N ALA A 93 -11.49 4.13 11.36
CA ALA A 93 -12.00 2.84 10.95
C ALA A 93 -13.29 2.51 11.69
N GLU A 94 -14.33 2.23 10.93
CA GLU A 94 -15.65 1.93 11.49
C GLU A 94 -16.31 0.79 10.72
N ILE A 95 -17.09 -0.01 11.44
CA ILE A 95 -17.97 -0.99 10.83
C ILE A 95 -19.36 -0.60 11.27
N ASP A 96 -20.20 -0.17 10.34
CA ASP A 96 -21.54 0.36 10.57
C ASP A 96 -21.57 1.45 11.66
N GLY A 97 -20.60 2.37 11.58
CA GLY A 97 -20.49 3.48 12.51
C GLY A 97 -19.88 3.14 13.86
N VAL A 98 -19.52 1.88 14.09
CA VAL A 98 -18.88 1.45 15.33
C VAL A 98 -17.38 1.41 15.12
N PRO A 99 -16.59 2.14 15.92
CA PRO A 99 -15.14 2.17 15.76
C PRO A 99 -14.53 0.77 15.86
N VAL A 100 -13.57 0.50 14.98
CA VAL A 100 -12.81 -0.75 15.00
C VAL A 100 -11.78 -0.69 16.13
N GLU A 101 -11.59 -1.81 16.81
CA GLU A 101 -10.64 -1.89 17.91
C GLU A 101 -9.23 -1.53 17.50
N ALA A 102 -8.52 -0.83 18.38
CA ALA A 102 -7.18 -0.33 18.09
C ALA A 102 -6.21 -1.46 17.72
N GLU A 103 -6.33 -2.62 18.34
CA GLU A 103 -5.47 -3.76 18.05
C GLU A 103 -5.67 -4.27 16.62
N ARG A 104 -6.92 -4.30 16.16
CA ARG A 104 -7.21 -4.70 14.78
C ARG A 104 -6.68 -3.69 13.78
N VAL A 105 -6.84 -2.40 14.09
CA VAL A 105 -6.32 -1.33 13.25
C VAL A 105 -4.80 -1.43 13.14
N ALA A 106 -4.10 -1.69 14.24
CA ALA A 106 -2.65 -1.84 14.23
C ALA A 106 -2.22 -3.00 13.33
N LEU A 107 -2.97 -4.10 13.37
CA LEU A 107 -2.69 -5.26 12.52
C LEU A 107 -2.92 -4.93 11.05
N TRP A 108 -3.98 -4.20 10.74
CA TRP A 108 -4.24 -3.74 9.37
C TRP A 108 -3.11 -2.84 8.87
N ASN A 109 -2.64 -1.90 9.71
CA ASN A 109 -1.54 -1.03 9.34
C ASN A 109 -0.32 -1.84 8.88
N GLU A 110 0.04 -2.84 9.65
CA GLU A 110 1.19 -3.68 9.36
C GLU A 110 0.99 -4.50 8.09
N ARG A 111 -0.18 -5.12 7.95
CA ARG A 111 -0.47 -5.95 6.78
C ARG A 111 -0.54 -5.13 5.50
N ILE A 112 -1.16 -3.96 5.55
CA ILE A 112 -1.25 -3.09 4.38
C ILE A 112 0.16 -2.64 3.96
N ALA A 113 0.97 -2.19 4.92
CA ALA A 113 2.33 -1.77 4.61
C ALA A 113 3.13 -2.90 3.94
N ASN A 114 3.06 -4.11 4.50
CA ASN A 114 3.78 -5.25 3.96
C ASN A 114 3.32 -5.62 2.54
N ARG A 115 2.02 -5.62 2.31
CA ARG A 115 1.48 -5.94 0.99
C ARG A 115 1.89 -4.91 -0.04
N LEU A 116 1.82 -3.62 0.32
CA LEU A 116 2.14 -2.56 -0.61
C LEU A 116 3.64 -2.52 -0.93
N GLU A 117 4.50 -2.84 0.04
CA GLU A 117 5.93 -2.94 -0.23
C GLU A 117 6.23 -4.05 -1.23
N LYS A 118 5.58 -5.20 -1.09
CA LYS A 118 5.77 -6.29 -2.05
C LYS A 118 5.26 -5.90 -3.43
N ALA A 119 4.08 -5.31 -3.50
CA ALA A 119 3.52 -4.86 -4.77
C ALA A 119 4.38 -3.77 -5.39
N GLY A 120 5.00 -2.91 -4.57
CA GLY A 120 5.92 -1.87 -5.01
C GLY A 120 7.31 -2.38 -5.33
N GLN A 121 7.52 -3.69 -5.31
CA GLN A 121 8.77 -4.33 -5.72
C GLN A 121 9.94 -4.03 -4.77
N ARG A 122 9.66 -4.00 -3.45
CA ARG A 122 10.72 -3.83 -2.47
C ARG A 122 11.74 -4.95 -2.59
N ARG A 123 13.02 -4.59 -2.51
CA ARG A 123 14.15 -5.54 -2.55
C ARG A 123 14.92 -5.47 -1.23
N ALA A 124 15.72 -6.51 -0.96
CA ALA A 124 16.48 -6.59 0.28
C ALA A 124 17.45 -5.42 0.48
N ASN A 125 17.96 -4.88 -0.62
CA ASN A 125 18.94 -3.78 -0.60
C ASN A 125 18.29 -2.43 -0.96
N SER A 126 16.99 -2.31 -0.79
CA SER A 126 16.28 -1.07 -1.11
C SER A 126 15.79 -0.38 0.16
N SER A 127 15.64 0.93 0.05
CA SER A 127 14.99 1.72 1.10
C SER A 127 14.01 2.68 0.45
N LEU A 128 12.87 2.84 1.08
CA LEU A 128 11.84 3.74 0.56
C LEU A 128 12.24 5.17 0.88
N GLN A 129 12.23 6.03 -0.13
CA GLN A 129 12.60 7.44 0.00
C GLN A 129 11.37 8.34 0.04
N LEU A 130 10.34 7.97 -0.72
CA LEU A 130 9.18 8.83 -0.89
C LEU A 130 7.98 7.97 -1.26
N VAL A 131 6.83 8.31 -0.73
CA VAL A 131 5.57 7.75 -1.18
C VAL A 131 4.58 8.90 -1.33
N THR A 132 3.86 8.91 -2.44
CA THR A 132 2.84 9.93 -2.70
C THR A 132 1.55 9.27 -3.15
N ILE A 133 0.44 9.89 -2.78
CA ILE A 133 -0.87 9.48 -3.24
C ILE A 133 -1.45 10.65 -4.02
N SER A 134 -1.76 10.40 -5.29
CA SER A 134 -2.51 11.35 -6.10
C SER A 134 -3.90 10.78 -6.36
N ASN A 135 -4.74 11.53 -7.04
CA ASN A 135 -6.10 11.07 -7.29
C ASN A 135 -6.18 9.96 -8.35
N ASP A 136 -5.06 9.54 -8.95
CA ASP A 136 -5.07 8.47 -9.94
C ASP A 136 -4.09 7.33 -9.65
N LYS A 137 -3.12 7.52 -8.74
CA LYS A 137 -2.14 6.47 -8.45
C LYS A 137 -1.41 6.70 -7.15
N VAL A 138 -0.77 5.63 -6.67
CA VAL A 138 0.18 5.67 -5.56
C VAL A 138 1.56 5.45 -6.15
N THR A 139 2.51 6.32 -5.80
CA THR A 139 3.87 6.24 -6.31
C THR A 139 4.83 6.04 -5.15
N MET A 140 5.77 5.09 -5.31
CA MET A 140 6.83 4.83 -4.34
C MET A 140 8.17 5.03 -5.03
N VAL A 141 9.09 5.72 -4.35
CA VAL A 141 10.44 5.93 -4.86
C VAL A 141 11.40 5.21 -3.92
N TRP A 142 12.15 4.27 -4.49
CA TRP A 142 13.09 3.44 -3.76
C TRP A 142 14.52 3.82 -4.13
N ARG A 143 15.41 3.77 -3.16
CA ARG A 143 16.85 3.77 -3.42
C ARG A 143 17.32 2.34 -3.30
N VAL A 144 17.97 1.82 -4.34
CA VAL A 144 18.47 0.45 -4.36
C VAL A 144 19.99 0.50 -4.39
N GLU A 145 20.63 -0.06 -3.36
CA GLU A 145 22.08 -0.11 -3.31
C GLU A 145 22.60 -1.14 -4.29
N THR A 146 23.69 -0.80 -4.95
CA THR A 146 24.35 -1.70 -5.87
C THR A 146 25.75 -1.99 -5.38
N ALA A 147 26.41 -2.96 -5.98
CA ALA A 147 27.80 -3.25 -5.65
C ALA A 147 28.67 -2.00 -5.83
N ARG A 148 28.39 -1.20 -6.87
CA ARG A 148 29.15 0.01 -7.15
C ARG A 148 28.95 1.07 -6.08
N SER A 149 27.69 1.26 -5.62
CA SER A 149 27.40 2.26 -4.58
C SER A 149 28.02 1.88 -3.25
N ARG A 150 28.08 0.58 -2.93
CA ARG A 150 28.74 0.12 -1.71
C ARG A 150 30.24 0.26 -1.79
N GLY A 151 30.82 -0.11 -2.93
CA GLY A 151 32.24 -0.01 -3.14
C GLY A 151 32.74 1.42 -3.12
N GLY A 152 31.92 2.36 -3.57
CA GLY A 152 32.27 3.76 -3.60
C GLY A 152 32.46 4.41 -2.24
N SER A 153 32.09 3.72 -1.17
CA SER A 153 32.22 4.27 0.18
C SER A 153 33.62 4.09 0.75
N GLU A 154 34.51 3.43 0.04
CA GLU A 154 35.87 3.23 0.52
C GLU A 154 36.80 4.37 0.19
#